data_e64ae3d4488f23454180dde6433a5fc7
#
_entry.id   e64ae3d4488f23454180dde6433a5fc7
#
_cell.length_a   1.000
_cell.length_b   1.000
_cell.length_c   1.000
_cell.angle_alpha   90.00
_cell.angle_beta   90.00
_cell.angle_gamma   90.00
#
_symmetry.space_group_name_H-M   'P 1'
#
loop_
_entity.id
_entity.type
_entity.pdbx_description
1 polymer ?
#
loop_
_entity_poly.entity_id
_entity_poly.type
_entity_poly.pdbx_seq_one_letter_code
_entity_poly.pdbx_strand_id
1 'polypeptide(L)'
;MGHPTPLPDFEVRISAPDLYEWRAGNIGIPGVTTRDSGVPGPHAVLLAITHGNEIGGAIALDRLLRAGLVPSAGRISFAFVNISAYDRFDPAHPTASRFIDEDLNRIWDESVLDGPRQSIELNRARELRPLIDTADVLLDIHSMLWDADPLMLCGGSVRGRDLARRIGAPPLIVADVGHANGKRIIDYTRFVQPGVPYAANLVEAGQHWQPSTVAVALDCVAGLLRGMGMVGPEAPLPSATAVPQRMAEVTQTVTAATTKFAFVQPWRGGDIVPERNTVLAMEGETEIRTPHDDCLLVMPSLRPTRGHTAVRLARFVG
;
A
#
# COMPACT_ATOMS: atom_id res chain seq x y z
N MET A 1 18.33 28.68 9.53
CA MET A 1 17.70 27.51 8.91
C MET A 1 17.55 26.49 10.02
N GLY A 2 16.32 26.25 10.51
CA GLY A 2 16.08 25.23 11.53
C GLY A 2 16.34 23.85 10.91
N HIS A 3 17.18 23.05 11.54
CA HIS A 3 17.33 21.64 11.18
C HIS A 3 15.97 20.95 11.35
N PRO A 4 15.54 20.09 10.41
CA PRO A 4 14.32 19.30 10.61
C PRO A 4 14.46 18.50 11.90
N THR A 5 13.44 18.53 12.74
CA THR A 5 13.44 17.73 13.97
C THR A 5 13.62 16.26 13.58
N PRO A 6 14.59 15.53 14.15
CA PRO A 6 14.85 14.15 13.78
C PRO A 6 13.60 13.28 14.00
N LEU A 7 13.43 12.23 13.22
CA LEU A 7 12.38 11.23 13.44
C LEU A 7 12.59 10.59 14.83
N PRO A 8 11.51 10.16 15.50
CA PRO A 8 11.66 9.37 16.72
C PRO A 8 12.30 8.02 16.38
N ASP A 9 12.86 7.37 17.39
CA ASP A 9 13.29 5.99 17.28
C ASP A 9 12.05 5.10 17.13
N PHE A 10 12.07 4.22 16.12
CA PHE A 10 11.01 3.25 15.88
C PHE A 10 11.47 1.86 16.30
N GLU A 11 10.67 1.19 17.13
CA GLU A 11 10.93 -0.18 17.54
C GLU A 11 10.54 -1.15 16.42
N VAL A 12 11.52 -1.95 15.97
CA VAL A 12 11.31 -3.02 14.98
C VAL A 12 11.02 -4.33 15.72
N ARG A 13 9.76 -4.79 15.69
CA ARG A 13 9.29 -5.98 16.42
C ARG A 13 9.12 -7.23 15.55
N ILE A 14 9.45 -7.13 14.27
CA ILE A 14 9.43 -8.23 13.32
C ILE A 14 10.77 -8.31 12.60
N SER A 15 11.15 -9.49 12.17
CA SER A 15 12.41 -9.71 11.45
C SER A 15 12.18 -9.86 9.97
N ALA A 16 12.98 -9.18 9.16
CA ALA A 16 12.95 -9.31 7.71
C ALA A 16 13.26 -10.77 7.31
N PRO A 17 12.45 -11.40 6.43
CA PRO A 17 12.68 -12.75 5.97
C PRO A 17 13.87 -12.83 5.02
N ASP A 18 14.58 -13.97 5.01
CA ASP A 18 15.52 -14.25 3.92
C ASP A 18 14.76 -14.61 2.64
N LEU A 19 14.87 -13.74 1.64
CA LEU A 19 14.23 -13.89 0.34
C LEU A 19 15.11 -14.59 -0.71
N TYR A 20 16.25 -15.17 -0.31
CA TYR A 20 17.21 -15.77 -1.25
C TYR A 20 16.56 -16.78 -2.20
N GLU A 21 15.71 -17.65 -1.67
CA GLU A 21 15.01 -18.69 -2.43
C GLU A 21 14.10 -18.11 -3.53
N TRP A 22 13.55 -16.91 -3.32
CA TRP A 22 12.60 -16.29 -4.25
C TRP A 22 13.25 -15.31 -5.23
N ARG A 23 14.56 -15.00 -5.05
CA ARG A 23 15.25 -13.97 -5.85
C ARG A 23 15.28 -14.27 -7.34
N ALA A 24 15.52 -15.51 -7.73
CA ALA A 24 15.56 -15.87 -9.14
C ALA A 24 14.19 -15.73 -9.81
N GLY A 25 13.10 -15.92 -9.03
CA GLY A 25 11.77 -16.05 -9.60
C GLY A 25 11.63 -17.29 -10.47
N ASN A 26 10.48 -17.45 -11.13
CA ASN A 26 10.25 -18.59 -12.02
C ASN A 26 9.60 -18.23 -13.38
N ILE A 27 9.47 -16.92 -13.66
CA ILE A 27 8.90 -16.43 -14.93
C ILE A 27 9.85 -15.47 -15.68
N GLY A 28 11.15 -15.50 -15.36
CA GLY A 28 12.15 -14.63 -15.97
C GLY A 28 12.20 -13.21 -15.40
N ILE A 29 11.43 -12.91 -14.35
CA ILE A 29 11.47 -11.64 -13.62
C ILE A 29 11.99 -11.93 -12.21
N PRO A 30 13.15 -11.38 -11.80
CA PRO A 30 13.70 -11.56 -10.46
C PRO A 30 12.68 -11.20 -9.37
N GLY A 31 12.63 -12.01 -8.30
CA GLY A 31 11.72 -11.79 -7.17
C GLY A 31 10.25 -12.07 -7.46
N VAL A 32 9.92 -12.66 -8.62
CA VAL A 32 8.55 -13.00 -8.98
C VAL A 32 8.39 -14.51 -9.09
N THR A 33 7.54 -15.06 -8.23
CA THR A 33 7.17 -16.48 -8.25
C THR A 33 5.69 -16.63 -8.60
N THR A 34 5.39 -17.29 -9.70
CA THR A 34 4.01 -17.58 -10.14
C THR A 34 3.66 -19.04 -9.85
N ARG A 35 2.48 -19.25 -9.28
CA ARG A 35 1.85 -20.55 -9.10
C ARG A 35 0.60 -20.61 -9.97
N ASP A 36 0.56 -21.55 -10.88
CA ASP A 36 -0.56 -21.76 -11.83
C ASP A 36 -1.25 -23.07 -11.51
N SER A 37 -2.58 -23.04 -11.45
CA SER A 37 -3.39 -24.24 -11.19
C SER A 37 -3.53 -25.15 -12.43
N GLY A 38 -3.26 -24.64 -13.62
CA GLY A 38 -3.61 -25.28 -14.89
C GLY A 38 -5.12 -25.25 -15.20
N VAL A 39 -5.95 -24.70 -14.32
CA VAL A 39 -7.40 -24.53 -14.50
C VAL A 39 -7.69 -23.06 -14.85
N PRO A 40 -8.52 -22.78 -15.87
CA PRO A 40 -8.88 -21.41 -16.21
C PRO A 40 -9.44 -20.63 -15.02
N GLY A 41 -9.02 -19.38 -14.89
CA GLY A 41 -9.42 -18.50 -13.78
C GLY A 41 -8.64 -17.19 -13.80
N PRO A 42 -8.87 -16.31 -12.81
CA PRO A 42 -8.22 -15.01 -12.77
C PRO A 42 -6.73 -15.09 -12.46
N HIS A 43 -5.99 -14.05 -12.84
CA HIS A 43 -4.61 -13.82 -12.43
C HIS A 43 -4.57 -12.80 -11.29
N ALA A 44 -4.27 -13.26 -10.08
CA ALA A 44 -4.01 -12.39 -8.94
C ALA A 44 -2.52 -12.08 -8.83
N VAL A 45 -2.16 -10.81 -8.76
CA VAL A 45 -0.79 -10.34 -8.52
C VAL A 45 -0.71 -9.74 -7.12
N LEU A 46 0.12 -10.33 -6.27
CA LEU A 46 0.38 -9.90 -4.89
C LEU A 46 1.75 -9.25 -4.84
N LEU A 47 1.79 -7.97 -4.47
CA LEU A 47 3.03 -7.20 -4.37
C LEU A 47 3.39 -6.98 -2.90
N ALA A 48 4.68 -7.03 -2.59
CA ALA A 48 5.24 -6.63 -1.30
C ALA A 48 6.57 -5.91 -1.51
N ILE A 49 6.98 -5.14 -0.51
CA ILE A 49 8.21 -4.34 -0.52
C ILE A 49 8.32 -3.41 -1.74
N THR A 50 7.20 -2.81 -2.16
CA THR A 50 7.23 -1.66 -3.07
C THR A 50 8.10 -0.55 -2.47
N HIS A 51 8.09 -0.43 -1.14
CA HIS A 51 9.11 0.26 -0.35
C HIS A 51 9.91 -0.77 0.45
N GLY A 52 11.23 -0.72 0.34
CA GLY A 52 12.12 -1.76 0.88
C GLY A 52 12.08 -1.94 2.41
N ASN A 53 11.64 -0.93 3.15
CA ASN A 53 11.52 -0.98 4.60
C ASN A 53 10.16 -1.49 5.12
N GLU A 54 9.20 -1.78 4.24
CA GLU A 54 7.86 -2.26 4.58
C GLU A 54 7.84 -3.80 4.64
N ILE A 55 8.63 -4.37 5.55
CA ILE A 55 8.94 -5.80 5.58
C ILE A 55 7.76 -6.72 5.96
N GLY A 56 6.67 -6.16 6.51
CA GLY A 56 5.49 -6.95 6.93
C GLY A 56 4.83 -7.70 5.77
N GLY A 57 4.72 -7.05 4.59
CA GLY A 57 4.23 -7.69 3.37
C GLY A 57 5.15 -8.80 2.87
N ALA A 58 6.47 -8.60 2.96
CA ALA A 58 7.45 -9.64 2.60
C ALA A 58 7.31 -10.89 3.47
N ILE A 59 7.14 -10.71 4.79
CA ILE A 59 6.91 -11.82 5.72
C ILE A 59 5.63 -12.58 5.35
N ALA A 60 4.56 -11.86 5.01
CA ALA A 60 3.29 -12.48 4.62
C ALA A 60 3.45 -13.32 3.35
N LEU A 61 4.04 -12.77 2.29
CA LEU A 61 4.23 -13.49 1.03
C LEU A 61 5.22 -14.66 1.16
N ASP A 62 6.33 -14.49 1.90
CA ASP A 62 7.29 -15.57 2.17
C ASP A 62 6.62 -16.74 2.90
N ARG A 63 5.82 -16.47 3.93
CA ARG A 63 5.07 -17.51 4.66
C ARG A 63 4.13 -18.29 3.75
N LEU A 64 3.40 -17.61 2.86
CA LEU A 64 2.48 -18.25 1.93
C LEU A 64 3.20 -19.09 0.87
N LEU A 65 4.32 -18.61 0.37
CA LEU A 65 5.17 -19.36 -0.57
C LEU A 65 5.75 -20.62 0.07
N ARG A 66 6.28 -20.51 1.32
CA ARG A 66 6.81 -21.68 2.09
C ARG A 66 5.72 -22.65 2.49
N ALA A 67 4.51 -22.15 2.77
CA ALA A 67 3.34 -23.01 3.03
C ALA A 67 2.83 -23.73 1.77
N GLY A 68 3.43 -23.47 0.61
CA GLY A 68 3.06 -24.13 -0.64
C GLY A 68 1.71 -23.67 -1.20
N LEU A 69 1.30 -22.42 -0.94
CA LEU A 69 0.03 -21.90 -1.46
C LEU A 69 0.01 -21.98 -2.99
N VAL A 70 -0.97 -22.70 -3.53
CA VAL A 70 -1.29 -22.79 -4.95
C VAL A 70 -2.78 -22.51 -5.16
N PRO A 71 -3.18 -21.87 -6.27
CA PRO A 71 -4.59 -21.68 -6.57
C PRO A 71 -5.26 -22.98 -7.01
N SER A 72 -6.56 -23.11 -6.82
CA SER A 72 -7.40 -24.17 -7.39
C SER A 72 -7.94 -23.79 -8.78
N ALA A 73 -7.96 -22.48 -9.11
CA ALA A 73 -8.29 -21.95 -10.43
C ALA A 73 -7.50 -20.65 -10.67
N GLY A 74 -7.09 -20.44 -11.92
CA GLY A 74 -6.26 -19.31 -12.31
C GLY A 74 -4.82 -19.40 -11.81
N ARG A 75 -4.18 -18.27 -11.63
CA ARG A 75 -2.77 -18.20 -11.19
C ARG A 75 -2.55 -17.06 -10.18
N ILE A 76 -1.59 -17.26 -9.28
CA ILE A 76 -1.14 -16.27 -8.30
C ILE A 76 0.32 -15.95 -8.59
N SER A 77 0.64 -14.67 -8.75
CA SER A 77 2.02 -14.19 -8.78
C SER A 77 2.35 -13.46 -7.48
N PHE A 78 3.39 -13.92 -6.80
CA PHE A 78 3.98 -13.29 -5.63
C PHE A 78 5.19 -12.48 -6.11
N ALA A 79 5.19 -11.18 -5.88
CA ALA A 79 6.24 -10.29 -6.36
C ALA A 79 6.86 -9.50 -5.21
N PHE A 80 8.14 -9.71 -4.98
CA PHE A 80 8.99 -8.87 -4.14
C PHE A 80 9.51 -7.73 -5.01
N VAL A 81 8.90 -6.54 -4.86
CA VAL A 81 9.01 -5.45 -5.84
C VAL A 81 10.39 -4.78 -5.82
N ASN A 82 10.75 -4.11 -4.74
CA ASN A 82 12.00 -3.34 -4.63
C ASN A 82 13.05 -4.10 -3.81
N ILE A 83 13.53 -5.22 -4.35
CA ILE A 83 14.53 -6.07 -3.68
C ILE A 83 15.80 -5.26 -3.37
N SER A 84 16.22 -4.37 -4.27
CA SER A 84 17.44 -3.58 -4.10
C SER A 84 17.37 -2.63 -2.90
N ALA A 85 16.21 -2.05 -2.63
CA ALA A 85 16.01 -1.24 -1.42
C ALA A 85 15.85 -2.14 -0.17
N TYR A 86 15.13 -3.27 -0.29
CA TYR A 86 14.98 -4.24 0.78
C TYR A 86 16.32 -4.79 1.30
N ASP A 87 17.28 -5.05 0.40
CA ASP A 87 18.61 -5.53 0.75
C ASP A 87 19.41 -4.56 1.64
N ARG A 88 18.97 -3.31 1.69
CA ARG A 88 19.55 -2.26 2.54
C ARG A 88 18.80 -2.08 3.86
N PHE A 89 17.81 -2.92 4.15
CA PHE A 89 17.05 -2.80 5.39
C PHE A 89 17.94 -3.11 6.59
N ASP A 90 18.03 -2.13 7.48
CA ASP A 90 18.76 -2.21 8.74
C ASP A 90 17.79 -1.87 9.88
N PRO A 91 17.52 -2.79 10.83
CA PRO A 91 16.67 -2.53 11.98
C PRO A 91 17.16 -1.37 12.88
N ALA A 92 18.45 -1.02 12.85
CA ALA A 92 18.98 0.14 13.57
C ALA A 92 18.64 1.48 12.86
N HIS A 93 18.39 1.43 11.55
CA HIS A 93 18.03 2.59 10.72
C HIS A 93 16.84 2.27 9.83
N PRO A 94 15.69 1.88 10.40
CA PRO A 94 14.63 1.19 9.66
C PRO A 94 13.92 2.04 8.60
N THR A 95 14.07 3.36 8.64
CA THR A 95 13.48 4.27 7.64
C THR A 95 14.37 4.51 6.42
N ALA A 96 15.66 4.13 6.48
CA ALA A 96 16.65 4.50 5.47
C ALA A 96 16.49 3.76 4.14
N SER A 97 15.89 2.56 4.15
CA SER A 97 15.79 1.69 2.98
C SER A 97 14.43 1.76 2.27
N ARG A 98 13.70 2.87 2.39
CA ARG A 98 12.41 3.02 1.72
C ARG A 98 12.54 2.88 0.20
N PHE A 99 13.52 3.54 -0.40
CA PHE A 99 13.91 3.44 -1.82
C PHE A 99 15.38 3.82 -1.96
N ILE A 100 15.93 3.68 -3.17
CA ILE A 100 17.32 4.01 -3.47
C ILE A 100 17.42 5.39 -4.13
N ASP A 101 16.79 5.56 -5.29
CA ASP A 101 16.82 6.79 -6.07
C ASP A 101 15.53 7.58 -5.94
N GLU A 102 14.36 6.91 -6.03
CA GLU A 102 13.06 7.54 -6.02
C GLU A 102 11.94 6.60 -5.56
N ASP A 103 10.80 7.16 -5.15
CA ASP A 103 9.65 6.37 -4.69
C ASP A 103 9.03 5.57 -5.86
N LEU A 104 9.22 4.24 -5.85
CA LEU A 104 8.71 3.31 -6.86
C LEU A 104 7.19 3.41 -7.03
N ASN A 105 6.47 3.82 -5.98
CA ASN A 105 5.02 3.99 -6.03
C ASN A 105 4.58 5.41 -6.42
N ARG A 106 5.41 6.15 -7.22
CA ARG A 106 5.12 7.48 -7.80
C ARG A 106 5.42 7.56 -9.29
N ILE A 107 5.85 6.47 -9.91
CA ILE A 107 6.41 6.47 -11.27
C ILE A 107 5.58 5.68 -12.29
N TRP A 108 4.34 5.29 -11.92
CA TRP A 108 3.47 4.45 -12.78
C TRP A 108 2.64 5.23 -13.80
N ASP A 109 3.08 6.44 -14.15
CA ASP A 109 2.58 7.12 -15.34
C ASP A 109 3.24 6.55 -16.60
N GLU A 110 2.46 6.27 -17.65
CA GLU A 110 2.97 5.73 -18.91
C GLU A 110 4.04 6.63 -19.53
N SER A 111 3.87 7.95 -19.46
CA SER A 111 4.86 8.91 -19.95
C SER A 111 6.19 8.83 -19.19
N VAL A 112 6.16 8.40 -17.93
CA VAL A 112 7.36 8.15 -17.11
C VAL A 112 7.97 6.79 -17.44
N LEU A 113 7.14 5.75 -17.52
CA LEU A 113 7.57 4.38 -17.82
C LEU A 113 8.20 4.28 -19.21
N ASP A 114 7.63 4.97 -20.21
CA ASP A 114 8.11 4.98 -21.60
C ASP A 114 9.14 6.09 -21.89
N GLY A 115 9.36 6.99 -20.92
CA GLY A 115 10.26 8.13 -21.04
C GLY A 115 11.75 7.75 -20.96
N PRO A 116 12.64 8.71 -21.25
CA PRO A 116 14.10 8.46 -21.30
C PRO A 116 14.77 8.44 -19.92
N ARG A 117 14.07 8.84 -18.86
CA ARG A 117 14.63 8.89 -17.49
C ARG A 117 15.05 7.51 -17.02
N GLN A 118 16.08 7.46 -16.19
CA GLN A 118 16.63 6.24 -15.61
C GLN A 118 16.74 6.40 -14.10
N SER A 119 16.36 5.37 -13.36
CA SER A 119 16.64 5.18 -11.94
C SER A 119 16.58 3.69 -11.63
N ILE A 120 17.04 3.28 -10.46
CA ILE A 120 16.93 1.89 -10.01
C ILE A 120 15.46 1.48 -9.95
N GLU A 121 14.60 2.31 -9.34
CA GLU A 121 13.18 2.04 -9.20
C GLU A 121 12.44 2.07 -10.54
N LEU A 122 12.78 3.00 -11.44
CA LEU A 122 12.12 3.10 -12.74
C LEU A 122 12.47 1.90 -13.64
N ASN A 123 13.73 1.46 -13.61
CA ASN A 123 14.13 0.26 -14.33
C ASN A 123 13.41 -0.97 -13.78
N ARG A 124 13.26 -1.05 -12.46
CA ARG A 124 12.50 -2.11 -11.81
C ARG A 124 11.00 -2.07 -12.15
N ALA A 125 10.39 -0.89 -12.21
CA ALA A 125 9.00 -0.74 -12.62
C ALA A 125 8.78 -1.22 -14.07
N ARG A 126 9.71 -0.89 -14.98
CA ARG A 126 9.68 -1.37 -16.38
C ARG A 126 9.81 -2.89 -16.49
N GLU A 127 10.65 -3.48 -15.66
CA GLU A 127 10.82 -4.95 -15.59
C GLU A 127 9.55 -5.66 -15.09
N LEU A 128 8.83 -5.04 -14.13
CA LEU A 128 7.59 -5.58 -13.57
C LEU A 128 6.36 -5.29 -14.42
N ARG A 129 6.38 -4.27 -15.27
CA ARG A 129 5.24 -3.86 -16.08
C ARG A 129 4.59 -5.01 -16.87
N PRO A 130 5.34 -5.91 -17.56
CA PRO A 130 4.74 -7.04 -18.26
C PRO A 130 3.93 -7.98 -17.37
N LEU A 131 4.36 -8.19 -16.12
CA LEU A 131 3.59 -8.95 -15.15
C LEU A 131 2.30 -8.21 -14.78
N ILE A 132 2.39 -6.92 -14.44
CA ILE A 132 1.26 -6.10 -14.02
C ILE A 132 0.23 -5.98 -15.15
N ASP A 133 0.67 -5.91 -16.41
CA ASP A 133 -0.20 -5.90 -17.59
C ASP A 133 -0.99 -7.21 -17.79
N THR A 134 -0.65 -8.28 -17.09
CA THR A 134 -1.42 -9.54 -17.13
C THR A 134 -2.36 -9.71 -15.94
N ALA A 135 -2.31 -8.83 -14.93
CA ALA A 135 -3.13 -8.96 -13.72
C ALA A 135 -4.62 -8.71 -14.00
N ASP A 136 -5.49 -9.60 -13.54
CA ASP A 136 -6.93 -9.32 -13.45
C ASP A 136 -7.24 -8.57 -12.16
N VAL A 137 -6.59 -8.98 -11.06
CA VAL A 137 -6.64 -8.29 -9.78
C VAL A 137 -5.25 -8.14 -9.19
N LEU A 138 -5.00 -7.01 -8.54
CA LEU A 138 -3.72 -6.71 -7.90
C LEU A 138 -3.94 -6.23 -6.47
N LEU A 139 -3.13 -6.75 -5.56
CA LEU A 139 -3.03 -6.26 -4.18
C LEU A 139 -1.59 -5.84 -3.89
N ASP A 140 -1.38 -4.54 -3.66
CA ASP A 140 -0.10 -3.96 -3.26
C ASP A 140 -0.08 -3.83 -1.73
N ILE A 141 0.81 -4.59 -1.08
CA ILE A 141 0.86 -4.69 0.38
C ILE A 141 1.87 -3.70 0.93
N HIS A 142 1.34 -2.66 1.56
CA HIS A 142 2.07 -1.59 2.23
C HIS A 142 1.83 -1.59 3.73
N SER A 143 2.50 -0.68 4.39
CA SER A 143 2.31 -0.34 5.80
C SER A 143 2.66 1.13 6.04
N MET A 144 2.43 1.62 7.25
CA MET A 144 2.57 3.04 7.58
C MET A 144 3.68 3.28 8.60
N LEU A 145 4.42 4.37 8.45
CA LEU A 145 5.46 4.75 9.41
C LEU A 145 4.86 5.13 10.78
N TRP A 146 3.80 5.95 10.75
CA TRP A 146 3.12 6.42 11.96
C TRP A 146 1.99 5.46 12.35
N ASP A 147 1.67 5.42 13.63
CA ASP A 147 0.57 4.60 14.14
C ASP A 147 -0.76 5.02 13.52
N ALA A 148 -1.47 4.06 12.97
CA ALA A 148 -2.75 4.25 12.30
C ALA A 148 -3.53 2.94 12.24
N ASP A 149 -4.85 3.04 12.16
CA ASP A 149 -5.68 1.90 11.84
C ASP A 149 -5.40 1.41 10.42
N PRO A 150 -5.33 0.09 10.19
CA PRO A 150 -5.14 -0.45 8.86
C PRO A 150 -6.30 -0.04 7.94
N LEU A 151 -5.98 0.23 6.68
CA LEU A 151 -6.94 0.67 5.68
C LEU A 151 -6.63 0.12 4.27
N MET A 152 -7.67 0.08 3.44
CA MET A 152 -7.55 -0.28 2.02
C MET A 152 -7.74 0.96 1.15
N LEU A 153 -6.72 1.37 0.41
CA LEU A 153 -6.84 2.38 -0.64
C LEU A 153 -7.36 1.72 -1.92
N CYS A 154 -8.55 2.12 -2.36
CA CYS A 154 -9.20 1.51 -3.53
C CYS A 154 -9.16 2.39 -4.79
N GLY A 155 -8.46 3.53 -4.73
CA GLY A 155 -8.45 4.49 -5.84
C GLY A 155 -9.84 5.09 -6.10
N GLY A 156 -10.00 5.74 -7.26
CA GLY A 156 -11.26 6.39 -7.65
C GLY A 156 -12.22 5.49 -8.45
N SER A 157 -11.81 4.28 -8.86
CA SER A 157 -12.62 3.43 -9.73
C SER A 157 -13.68 2.64 -8.95
N VAL A 158 -14.83 2.40 -9.58
CA VAL A 158 -15.89 1.53 -9.01
C VAL A 158 -15.34 0.12 -8.77
N ARG A 159 -14.55 -0.41 -9.70
CA ARG A 159 -13.97 -1.76 -9.59
C ARG A 159 -12.98 -1.88 -8.45
N GLY A 160 -12.19 -0.86 -8.17
CA GLY A 160 -11.33 -0.84 -6.98
C GLY A 160 -12.15 -0.89 -5.69
N ARG A 161 -13.26 -0.15 -5.62
CA ARG A 161 -14.21 -0.20 -4.48
C ARG A 161 -14.84 -1.58 -4.32
N ASP A 162 -15.28 -2.21 -5.42
CA ASP A 162 -15.88 -3.53 -5.42
C ASP A 162 -14.87 -4.61 -5.00
N LEU A 163 -13.63 -4.50 -5.48
CA LEU A 163 -12.54 -5.39 -5.07
C LEU A 163 -12.25 -5.26 -3.57
N ALA A 164 -12.17 -4.03 -3.03
CA ALA A 164 -11.93 -3.79 -1.61
C ALA A 164 -13.04 -4.40 -0.73
N ARG A 165 -14.32 -4.26 -1.14
CA ARG A 165 -15.44 -4.92 -0.47
C ARG A 165 -15.36 -6.44 -0.54
N ARG A 166 -14.96 -6.98 -1.68
CA ARG A 166 -14.80 -8.43 -1.88
C ARG A 166 -13.68 -9.01 -1.04
N ILE A 167 -12.59 -8.29 -0.84
CA ILE A 167 -11.50 -8.66 0.07
C ILE A 167 -12.01 -8.78 1.51
N GLY A 168 -12.91 -7.88 1.95
CA GLY A 168 -13.56 -7.95 3.26
C GLY A 168 -12.67 -7.54 4.43
N ALA A 169 -11.44 -7.10 4.19
CA ALA A 169 -10.45 -6.63 5.18
C ALA A 169 -9.54 -5.56 4.54
N PRO A 170 -9.00 -4.60 5.30
CA PRO A 170 -9.33 -4.25 6.68
C PRO A 170 -10.71 -3.55 6.82
N PRO A 171 -11.13 -3.12 8.03
CA PRO A 171 -12.44 -2.49 8.25
C PRO A 171 -12.65 -1.16 7.52
N LEU A 172 -11.58 -0.40 7.25
CA LEU A 172 -11.64 0.90 6.61
C LEU A 172 -11.25 0.81 5.13
N ILE A 173 -12.16 1.21 4.24
CA ILE A 173 -11.88 1.42 2.81
C ILE A 173 -11.83 2.92 2.56
N VAL A 174 -10.79 3.38 1.88
CA VAL A 174 -10.61 4.79 1.51
C VAL A 174 -10.51 4.91 -0.01
N ALA A 175 -11.45 5.65 -0.59
CA ALA A 175 -11.40 6.06 -1.98
C ALA A 175 -10.65 7.38 -2.10
N ASP A 176 -9.59 7.38 -2.88
CA ASP A 176 -8.83 8.59 -3.21
C ASP A 176 -8.54 8.65 -4.71
N VAL A 177 -8.35 9.86 -5.22
CA VAL A 177 -8.13 10.08 -6.66
C VAL A 177 -6.66 10.12 -7.06
N GLY A 178 -5.80 9.50 -6.27
CA GLY A 178 -4.37 9.41 -6.55
C GLY A 178 -3.50 10.31 -5.69
N HIS A 179 -2.27 10.51 -6.12
CA HIS A 179 -1.24 11.23 -5.38
C HIS A 179 -0.66 12.37 -6.21
N ALA A 180 -0.53 13.58 -5.61
CA ALA A 180 -0.02 14.76 -6.29
C ALA A 180 1.41 14.60 -6.86
N ASN A 181 2.23 13.74 -6.25
CA ASN A 181 3.64 13.53 -6.61
C ASN A 181 3.86 12.40 -7.62
N GLY A 182 2.83 11.89 -8.27
CA GLY A 182 2.93 10.85 -9.29
C GLY A 182 2.00 9.67 -9.06
N LYS A 183 1.82 8.84 -10.10
CA LYS A 183 0.91 7.70 -10.05
C LYS A 183 1.49 6.53 -9.27
N ARG A 184 0.64 5.93 -8.44
CA ARG A 184 0.90 4.65 -7.76
C ARG A 184 0.66 3.49 -8.72
N ILE A 185 1.08 2.29 -8.35
CA ILE A 185 0.78 1.06 -9.09
C ILE A 185 -0.74 0.89 -9.28
N ILE A 186 -1.53 1.15 -8.24
CA ILE A 186 -3.00 1.05 -8.31
C ILE A 186 -3.65 2.12 -9.21
N ASP A 187 -2.94 3.22 -9.52
CA ASP A 187 -3.37 4.28 -10.42
C ASP A 187 -2.87 4.06 -11.87
N TYR A 188 -2.20 2.93 -12.13
CA TYR A 188 -1.74 2.58 -13.47
C TYR A 188 -2.91 2.39 -14.42
N THR A 189 -2.73 2.82 -15.65
CA THR A 189 -3.77 2.90 -16.69
C THR A 189 -4.59 1.61 -16.82
N ARG A 190 -3.96 0.44 -16.70
CA ARG A 190 -4.63 -0.85 -16.73
C ARG A 190 -5.83 -0.95 -15.78
N PHE A 191 -5.74 -0.36 -14.56
CA PHE A 191 -6.74 -0.53 -13.50
C PHE A 191 -7.75 0.62 -13.41
N VAL A 192 -7.45 1.77 -14.04
CA VAL A 192 -8.25 2.99 -13.88
C VAL A 192 -9.01 3.41 -15.14
N GLN A 193 -8.72 2.83 -16.30
CA GLN A 193 -9.45 3.13 -17.53
C GLN A 193 -10.93 2.74 -17.40
N PRO A 194 -11.85 3.59 -17.91
CA PRO A 194 -13.27 3.23 -17.97
C PRO A 194 -13.49 1.93 -18.76
N GLY A 195 -14.36 1.06 -18.25
CA GLY A 195 -14.78 -0.16 -18.96
C GLY A 195 -13.83 -1.36 -18.85
N VAL A 196 -12.62 -1.21 -18.27
CA VAL A 196 -11.73 -2.36 -18.05
C VAL A 196 -12.27 -3.30 -16.97
N PRO A 197 -12.05 -4.63 -17.09
CA PRO A 197 -12.49 -5.60 -16.08
C PRO A 197 -11.51 -5.73 -14.90
N TYR A 198 -10.37 -5.06 -14.94
CA TYR A 198 -9.26 -5.20 -14.01
C TYR A 198 -9.39 -4.28 -12.81
N ALA A 199 -8.84 -4.68 -11.67
CA ALA A 199 -8.89 -3.87 -10.45
C ALA A 199 -7.59 -4.02 -9.64
N ALA A 200 -7.21 -2.93 -8.97
CA ALA A 200 -6.08 -2.93 -8.05
C ALA A 200 -6.42 -2.20 -6.76
N ASN A 201 -5.92 -2.73 -5.65
CA ASN A 201 -6.02 -2.12 -4.34
C ASN A 201 -4.66 -2.09 -3.67
N LEU A 202 -4.49 -1.15 -2.75
CA LEU A 202 -3.32 -1.03 -1.90
C LEU A 202 -3.78 -1.15 -0.45
N VAL A 203 -3.23 -2.10 0.30
CA VAL A 203 -3.48 -2.18 1.73
C VAL A 203 -2.36 -1.50 2.50
N GLU A 204 -2.73 -0.58 3.39
CA GLU A 204 -1.90 -0.06 4.46
C GLU A 204 -2.17 -0.90 5.70
N ALA A 205 -1.36 -1.92 5.92
CA ALA A 205 -1.67 -3.02 6.84
C ALA A 205 -1.43 -2.68 8.33
N GLY A 206 -1.05 -1.47 8.65
CA GLY A 206 -0.74 -0.99 10.00
C GLY A 206 0.65 -0.38 10.10
N GLN A 207 1.17 -0.20 11.31
CA GLN A 207 2.51 0.36 11.50
C GLN A 207 3.59 -0.63 11.02
N HIS A 208 4.62 -0.13 10.32
CA HIS A 208 5.60 -0.92 9.53
C HIS A 208 6.10 -2.19 10.21
N TRP A 209 6.49 -2.11 11.48
CA TRP A 209 7.27 -3.16 12.13
C TRP A 209 6.53 -3.85 13.27
N GLN A 210 5.20 -3.81 13.27
CA GLN A 210 4.35 -4.51 14.25
C GLN A 210 3.93 -5.89 13.74
N PRO A 211 3.86 -6.92 14.60
CA PRO A 211 3.38 -8.25 14.22
C PRO A 211 1.95 -8.24 13.64
N SER A 212 1.08 -7.33 14.11
CA SER A 212 -0.28 -7.15 13.61
C SER A 212 -0.34 -6.79 12.13
N THR A 213 0.67 -6.06 11.62
CA THR A 213 0.77 -5.70 10.21
C THR A 213 0.87 -6.94 9.30
N VAL A 214 1.62 -7.95 9.74
CA VAL A 214 1.71 -9.23 9.02
C VAL A 214 0.37 -9.97 9.02
N ALA A 215 -0.33 -9.95 10.15
CA ALA A 215 -1.65 -10.59 10.25
C ALA A 215 -2.67 -9.94 9.31
N VAL A 216 -2.75 -8.60 9.31
CA VAL A 216 -3.64 -7.87 8.39
C VAL A 216 -3.29 -8.12 6.92
N ALA A 217 -2.00 -8.16 6.57
CA ALA A 217 -1.57 -8.49 5.21
C ALA A 217 -2.05 -9.88 4.79
N LEU A 218 -1.89 -10.89 5.66
CA LEU A 218 -2.37 -12.26 5.43
C LEU A 218 -3.89 -12.33 5.29
N ASP A 219 -4.64 -11.61 6.13
CA ASP A 219 -6.10 -11.56 6.07
C ASP A 219 -6.58 -10.94 4.75
N CYS A 220 -5.92 -9.87 4.27
CA CYS A 220 -6.25 -9.26 2.98
C CYS A 220 -5.95 -10.19 1.81
N VAL A 221 -4.82 -10.92 1.82
CA VAL A 221 -4.52 -11.92 0.79
C VAL A 221 -5.54 -13.05 0.82
N ALA A 222 -5.89 -13.55 2.00
CA ALA A 222 -6.90 -14.60 2.17
C ALA A 222 -8.27 -14.14 1.64
N GLY A 223 -8.68 -12.93 1.99
CA GLY A 223 -9.92 -12.32 1.52
C GLY A 223 -9.95 -12.17 0.00
N LEU A 224 -8.87 -11.66 -0.59
CA LEU A 224 -8.74 -11.55 -2.05
C LEU A 224 -8.91 -12.91 -2.73
N LEU A 225 -8.11 -13.90 -2.36
CA LEU A 225 -8.07 -15.19 -3.07
C LEU A 225 -9.38 -15.98 -2.91
N ARG A 226 -9.99 -15.96 -1.71
CA ARG A 226 -11.31 -16.57 -1.48
C ARG A 226 -12.42 -15.79 -2.20
N GLY A 227 -12.40 -14.47 -2.09
CA GLY A 227 -13.37 -13.61 -2.77
C GLY A 227 -13.34 -13.73 -4.29
N MET A 228 -12.20 -14.08 -4.87
CA MET A 228 -12.04 -14.37 -6.29
C MET A 228 -12.29 -15.83 -6.67
N GLY A 229 -12.60 -16.71 -5.70
CA GLY A 229 -12.82 -18.13 -5.94
C GLY A 229 -11.57 -18.89 -6.38
N MET A 230 -10.38 -18.39 -6.04
CA MET A 230 -9.11 -18.95 -6.48
C MET A 230 -8.57 -20.06 -5.58
N VAL A 231 -9.10 -20.19 -4.37
CA VAL A 231 -8.62 -21.14 -3.36
C VAL A 231 -9.78 -21.79 -2.62
N GLY A 232 -9.62 -23.07 -2.27
CA GLY A 232 -10.56 -23.81 -1.44
C GLY A 232 -10.38 -23.55 0.07
N PRO A 233 -11.24 -24.15 0.90
CA PRO A 233 -11.18 -24.00 2.36
C PRO A 233 -9.87 -24.55 2.97
N GLU A 234 -9.26 -25.55 2.34
CA GLU A 234 -8.02 -26.19 2.79
C GLU A 234 -6.74 -25.41 2.47
N ALA A 235 -6.85 -24.25 1.77
CA ALA A 235 -5.67 -23.44 1.45
C ALA A 235 -4.98 -22.98 2.75
N PRO A 236 -3.64 -22.92 2.78
CA PRO A 236 -2.86 -22.49 3.96
C PRO A 236 -2.94 -20.98 4.17
N LEU A 237 -4.15 -20.52 4.43
CA LEU A 237 -4.51 -19.12 4.64
C LEU A 237 -5.24 -18.96 5.99
N PRO A 238 -5.14 -17.81 6.66
CA PRO A 238 -5.93 -17.54 7.86
C PRO A 238 -7.42 -17.79 7.64
N SER A 239 -8.13 -18.19 8.68
CA SER A 239 -9.59 -18.25 8.62
C SER A 239 -10.17 -16.88 8.28
N ALA A 240 -11.15 -16.84 7.39
CA ALA A 240 -11.81 -15.58 7.05
C ALA A 240 -12.59 -15.07 8.26
N THR A 241 -12.21 -13.91 8.77
CA THR A 241 -13.00 -13.17 9.74
C THR A 241 -13.66 -12.01 9.00
N ALA A 242 -14.92 -12.14 8.68
CA ALA A 242 -15.67 -11.03 8.10
C ALA A 242 -15.76 -9.88 9.13
N VAL A 243 -15.25 -8.73 8.78
CA VAL A 243 -15.37 -7.51 9.58
C VAL A 243 -16.29 -6.53 8.85
N PRO A 244 -17.19 -5.82 9.58
CA PRO A 244 -17.97 -4.75 8.97
C PRO A 244 -17.04 -3.69 8.37
N GLN A 245 -17.18 -3.47 7.08
CA GLN A 245 -16.37 -2.45 6.39
C GLN A 245 -17.13 -1.13 6.32
N ARG A 246 -16.41 -0.03 6.55
CA ARG A 246 -16.87 1.33 6.32
C ARG A 246 -16.06 1.93 5.18
N MET A 247 -16.73 2.71 4.32
CA MET A 247 -16.07 3.40 3.23
C MET A 247 -15.99 4.90 3.52
N ALA A 248 -14.85 5.49 3.21
CA ALA A 248 -14.65 6.94 3.24
C ALA A 248 -14.11 7.43 1.90
N GLU A 249 -14.44 8.66 1.53
CA GLU A 249 -13.91 9.35 0.36
C GLU A 249 -13.05 10.53 0.80
N VAL A 250 -11.86 10.66 0.22
CA VAL A 250 -10.98 11.81 0.45
C VAL A 250 -11.64 13.06 -0.13
N THR A 251 -11.85 14.04 0.74
CA THR A 251 -12.44 15.34 0.38
C THR A 251 -11.37 16.42 0.16
N GLN A 252 -10.22 16.26 0.84
CA GLN A 252 -9.11 17.20 0.74
C GLN A 252 -7.78 16.52 1.06
N THR A 253 -6.75 16.82 0.28
CA THR A 253 -5.36 16.45 0.60
C THR A 253 -4.63 17.69 1.08
N VAL A 254 -4.04 17.61 2.27
CA VAL A 254 -3.19 18.65 2.87
C VAL A 254 -1.74 18.30 2.58
N THR A 255 -1.04 19.20 1.90
CA THR A 255 0.39 19.07 1.59
C THR A 255 1.16 20.12 2.38
N ALA A 256 2.26 19.74 3.03
CA ALA A 256 3.13 20.69 3.71
C ALA A 256 3.82 21.60 2.69
N ALA A 257 3.46 22.88 2.64
CA ALA A 257 4.02 23.84 1.68
C ALA A 257 5.42 24.31 2.11
N THR A 258 5.70 24.27 3.42
CA THR A 258 6.95 24.74 4.01
C THR A 258 7.48 23.75 5.06
N THR A 259 8.65 24.02 5.60
CA THR A 259 9.21 23.30 6.76
C THR A 259 8.61 23.73 8.11
N LYS A 260 7.65 24.67 8.08
CA LYS A 260 6.96 25.17 9.28
C LYS A 260 5.61 24.50 9.51
N PHE A 261 5.29 23.43 8.76
CA PHE A 261 4.09 22.66 9.01
C PHE A 261 4.20 21.92 10.35
N ALA A 262 3.18 22.05 11.20
CA ALA A 262 3.09 21.31 12.45
C ALA A 262 1.63 21.03 12.81
N PHE A 263 1.31 19.80 13.15
CA PHE A 263 0.01 19.47 13.75
C PHE A 263 -0.09 20.09 15.14
N VAL A 264 -1.31 20.50 15.54
CA VAL A 264 -1.58 21.07 16.87
C VAL A 264 -1.51 20.02 17.99
N GLN A 265 -1.64 18.74 17.62
CA GLN A 265 -1.46 17.57 18.48
C GLN A 265 -1.02 16.36 17.65
N PRO A 266 -0.52 15.29 18.28
CA PRO A 266 -0.12 14.08 17.56
C PRO A 266 -1.36 13.25 17.13
N TRP A 267 -1.95 13.64 15.99
CA TRP A 267 -3.06 12.92 15.39
C TRP A 267 -2.66 11.53 14.95
N ARG A 268 -3.57 10.57 15.12
CA ARG A 268 -3.46 9.20 14.68
C ARG A 268 -4.27 8.96 13.39
N GLY A 269 -3.82 8.11 12.51
CA GLY A 269 -4.62 7.67 11.36
C GLY A 269 -5.83 6.87 11.84
N GLY A 270 -7.02 7.29 11.38
CA GLY A 270 -8.30 6.77 11.86
C GLY A 270 -9.03 7.70 12.82
N ASP A 271 -8.35 8.73 13.36
CA ASP A 271 -9.02 9.74 14.19
C ASP A 271 -10.13 10.46 13.42
N ILE A 272 -11.27 10.67 14.11
CA ILE A 272 -12.40 11.43 13.58
C ILE A 272 -12.51 12.73 14.36
N VAL A 273 -12.44 13.85 13.65
CA VAL A 273 -12.63 15.18 14.24
C VAL A 273 -14.10 15.57 14.07
N PRO A 274 -14.87 15.68 15.16
CA PRO A 274 -16.34 15.79 15.08
C PRO A 274 -16.79 17.08 14.42
N GLU A 275 -16.12 18.20 14.71
CA GLU A 275 -16.61 19.52 14.32
C GLU A 275 -15.86 20.07 13.11
N ARG A 276 -16.61 20.59 12.15
CA ARG A 276 -16.09 21.43 11.07
C ARG A 276 -15.34 22.64 11.63
N ASN A 277 -14.36 23.12 10.88
CA ASN A 277 -13.58 24.31 11.21
C ASN A 277 -12.67 24.17 12.44
N THR A 278 -12.41 22.94 12.89
CA THR A 278 -11.43 22.62 13.95
C THR A 278 -10.02 22.74 13.40
N VAL A 279 -9.12 23.40 14.14
CA VAL A 279 -7.71 23.54 13.75
C VAL A 279 -7.02 22.18 13.88
N LEU A 280 -6.42 21.72 12.80
CA LEU A 280 -5.66 20.46 12.74
C LEU A 280 -4.16 20.68 12.78
N ALA A 281 -3.71 21.74 12.11
CA ALA A 281 -2.29 22.05 11.94
C ALA A 281 -2.08 23.54 11.70
N MET A 282 -0.83 23.95 11.85
CA MET A 282 -0.34 25.27 11.47
C MET A 282 0.67 25.13 10.32
N GLU A 283 0.55 25.97 9.31
CA GLU A 283 1.55 26.16 8.26
C GLU A 283 2.14 27.57 8.43
N GLY A 284 3.14 27.70 9.28
CA GLY A 284 3.59 28.99 9.77
C GLY A 284 2.51 29.68 10.61
N GLU A 285 1.94 30.80 10.12
CA GLU A 285 0.82 31.49 10.75
C GLU A 285 -0.56 31.13 10.22
N THR A 286 -0.60 30.29 9.17
CA THR A 286 -1.85 29.86 8.52
C THR A 286 -2.40 28.61 9.21
N GLU A 287 -3.66 28.68 9.63
CA GLU A 287 -4.35 27.55 10.21
C GLU A 287 -4.89 26.60 9.12
N ILE A 288 -4.70 25.30 9.33
CA ILE A 288 -5.30 24.24 8.52
C ILE A 288 -6.43 23.63 9.33
N ARG A 289 -7.64 23.65 8.79
CA ARG A 289 -8.86 23.29 9.51
C ARG A 289 -9.65 22.20 8.82
N THR A 290 -10.49 21.48 9.60
CA THR A 290 -11.42 20.50 9.07
C THR A 290 -12.43 21.14 8.10
N PRO A 291 -12.64 20.57 6.89
CA PRO A 291 -13.57 21.13 5.90
C PRO A 291 -15.04 20.79 6.19
N HIS A 292 -15.32 19.79 7.01
CA HIS A 292 -16.65 19.29 7.34
C HIS A 292 -16.65 18.62 8.71
N ASP A 293 -17.86 18.36 9.23
CA ASP A 293 -18.07 17.55 10.44
C ASP A 293 -17.67 16.10 10.21
N ASP A 294 -17.38 15.37 11.29
CA ASP A 294 -16.95 13.96 11.29
C ASP A 294 -15.78 13.72 10.32
N CYS A 295 -14.81 14.60 10.34
CA CYS A 295 -13.65 14.57 9.45
C CYS A 295 -12.70 13.45 9.84
N LEU A 296 -12.60 12.42 9.01
CA LEU A 296 -11.66 11.32 9.17
C LEU A 296 -10.25 11.74 8.74
N LEU A 297 -9.26 11.50 9.60
CA LEU A 297 -7.86 11.74 9.30
C LEU A 297 -7.21 10.47 8.74
N VAL A 298 -6.79 10.53 7.48
CA VAL A 298 -6.20 9.38 6.79
C VAL A 298 -4.69 9.59 6.68
N MET A 299 -3.92 8.71 7.31
CA MET A 299 -2.45 8.64 7.25
C MET A 299 -1.76 9.97 7.56
N PRO A 300 -1.99 10.60 8.73
CA PRO A 300 -1.28 11.82 9.10
C PRO A 300 0.21 11.51 9.24
N SER A 301 1.04 12.29 8.54
CA SER A 301 2.48 12.27 8.71
C SER A 301 2.87 13.32 9.76
N LEU A 302 3.22 12.90 10.96
CA LEU A 302 3.50 13.83 12.06
C LEU A 302 4.71 14.75 11.81
N ARG A 303 5.54 14.41 10.83
CA ARG A 303 6.71 15.21 10.39
C ARG A 303 6.80 15.21 8.87
N PRO A 304 5.86 15.88 8.18
CA PRO A 304 5.86 15.89 6.73
C PRO A 304 7.04 16.71 6.19
N THR A 305 7.66 16.22 5.16
CA THR A 305 8.65 16.96 4.38
C THR A 305 7.93 17.98 3.48
N ARG A 306 8.52 19.14 3.24
CA ARG A 306 8.00 20.14 2.29
C ARG A 306 7.65 19.49 0.94
N GLY A 307 6.48 19.79 0.42
CA GLY A 307 5.96 19.23 -0.83
C GLY A 307 5.33 17.83 -0.70
N HIS A 308 5.34 17.24 0.49
CA HIS A 308 4.74 15.92 0.74
C HIS A 308 3.38 16.05 1.42
N THR A 309 2.51 15.08 1.20
CA THR A 309 1.21 14.99 1.86
C THR A 309 1.41 14.89 3.38
N ALA A 310 0.79 15.80 4.11
CA ALA A 310 0.76 15.79 5.57
C ALA A 310 -0.40 14.93 6.10
N VAL A 311 -1.59 15.04 5.50
CA VAL A 311 -2.77 14.24 5.85
C VAL A 311 -3.77 14.29 4.69
N ARG A 312 -4.59 13.24 4.56
CA ARG A 312 -5.81 13.28 3.76
C ARG A 312 -7.00 13.39 4.70
N LEU A 313 -7.90 14.30 4.37
CA LEU A 313 -9.15 14.52 5.08
C LEU A 313 -10.25 13.81 4.32
N ALA A 314 -11.04 12.98 4.99
CA ALA A 314 -12.03 12.15 4.34
C ALA A 314 -13.38 12.18 5.06
N ARG A 315 -14.44 11.82 4.35
CA ARG A 315 -15.79 11.69 4.86
C ARG A 315 -16.27 10.26 4.64
N PHE A 316 -16.93 9.69 5.66
CA PHE A 316 -17.63 8.41 5.48
C PHE A 316 -18.78 8.57 4.48
N VAL A 317 -18.91 7.56 3.61
CA VAL A 317 -20.01 7.45 2.64
C VAL A 317 -20.76 6.16 2.91
N GLY A 318 -22.09 6.23 2.77
CA GLY A 318 -23.02 5.16 3.14
C GLY A 318 -22.97 3.93 2.27
#